data_514ea7422662baf4e2d2f3435a845a8d
#
_entry.id   514ea7422662baf4e2d2f3435a845a8d
#
_cell.length_a   1.000
_cell.length_b   1.000
_cell.length_c   1.000
_cell.angle_alpha   90.00
_cell.angle_beta   90.00
_cell.angle_gamma   90.00
#
_symmetry.space_group_name_H-M   'P 1'
#
loop_
_entity.id
_entity.type
_entity.pdbx_description
1 polymer ?
#
loop_
_entity_poly.entity_id
_entity_poly.type
_entity_poly.pdbx_seq_one_letter_code
_entity_poly.pdbx_strand_id
1 'polypeptide(L)'
;MCEALLGRVRWESGDEEAGGVSAVADDLGDFTVEIADQVESFVVAVREIAAGEDPDYAISLLLLEVSQLLLAGGRLGAISDVVPEERFEPDAGFDPDVDGLRTSIANLLEFTDAAGTHSSIDEYHSLFDPYASEPEVFTSRISDEIADIMSDLLHGLQHYRDGRSSEALWWWQFSYLSNWGSSASSVLHALHSVVAHVRLDAHIDDEIVVEDRLLAQAAADAVDKP
;
A
#
# COMPACT_ATOMS: atom_id res chain seq x y z
N MET A 1 10.83 2.29 26.33
CA MET A 1 11.22 3.62 25.80
C MET A 1 10.11 4.27 24.96
N CYS A 2 8.99 3.58 24.78
CA CYS A 2 7.81 4.09 24.03
C CYS A 2 6.87 5.01 24.84
N GLU A 3 6.94 4.97 26.18
CA GLU A 3 6.07 5.82 27.05
C GLU A 3 6.44 7.31 27.10
N ALA A 4 7.57 7.71 26.58
CA ALA A 4 8.07 9.09 26.70
C ALA A 4 7.65 10.01 25.53
N LEU A 5 7.06 9.47 24.45
CA LEU A 5 6.66 10.24 23.25
C LEU A 5 5.17 10.61 23.23
N LEU A 6 4.35 9.98 24.06
CA LEU A 6 2.95 10.35 24.23
C LEU A 6 2.83 11.39 25.35
N GLY A 7 3.23 12.63 25.05
CA GLY A 7 3.00 13.77 25.92
C GLY A 7 1.52 13.85 26.25
N ARG A 8 1.19 13.86 27.57
CA ARG A 8 -0.16 14.03 28.11
C ARG A 8 -0.87 15.18 27.44
N VAL A 9 -1.76 14.87 26.52
CA VAL A 9 -2.82 15.79 26.12
C VAL A 9 -3.84 15.77 27.26
N ARG A 10 -3.85 16.83 28.06
CA ARG A 10 -4.83 17.04 29.13
C ARG A 10 -6.13 17.47 28.46
N TRP A 11 -7.13 16.64 28.46
CA TRP A 11 -8.49 17.00 28.09
C TRP A 11 -9.11 17.80 29.25
N GLU A 12 -9.32 19.10 29.03
CA GLU A 12 -10.20 19.89 29.88
C GLU A 12 -11.63 19.59 29.46
N SER A 13 -12.39 19.06 30.42
CA SER A 13 -13.85 18.87 30.29
C SER A 13 -14.52 20.25 30.24
N GLY A 14 -14.80 20.74 29.05
CA GLY A 14 -15.66 21.89 28.82
C GLY A 14 -17.06 21.41 28.44
N ASP A 15 -18.04 21.75 29.27
CA ASP A 15 -19.45 21.63 28.94
C ASP A 15 -19.77 22.59 27.79
N GLU A 16 -19.85 22.11 26.54
CA GLU A 16 -20.33 22.87 25.39
C GLU A 16 -21.31 22.06 24.55
N GLU A 17 -22.55 22.46 24.74
CA GLU A 17 -23.71 22.63 23.85
C GLU A 17 -23.98 21.60 22.72
N ALA A 18 -25.24 21.16 22.69
CA ALA A 18 -25.91 20.27 21.74
C ALA A 18 -25.75 20.62 20.23
N GLY A 19 -25.18 21.76 19.90
CA GLY A 19 -24.85 22.14 18.50
C GLY A 19 -23.57 21.52 17.94
N GLY A 20 -22.62 21.15 18.80
CA GLY A 20 -21.34 20.57 18.40
C GLY A 20 -21.45 19.12 17.93
N VAL A 21 -22.38 18.36 18.48
CA VAL A 21 -22.55 16.92 18.19
C VAL A 21 -23.05 16.70 16.75
N SER A 22 -23.93 17.58 16.25
CA SER A 22 -24.44 17.46 14.86
C SER A 22 -23.39 17.79 13.83
N ALA A 23 -22.55 18.80 14.06
CA ALA A 23 -21.48 19.18 13.12
C ALA A 23 -20.36 18.12 13.06
N VAL A 24 -20.01 17.49 14.19
CA VAL A 24 -19.01 16.40 14.23
C VAL A 24 -19.55 15.13 13.55
N ALA A 25 -20.84 14.84 13.70
CA ALA A 25 -21.46 13.67 13.04
C ALA A 25 -21.56 13.87 11.52
N ASP A 26 -21.85 15.08 11.04
CA ASP A 26 -21.87 15.41 9.62
C ASP A 26 -20.45 15.33 9.02
N ASP A 27 -19.43 15.83 9.72
CA ASP A 27 -18.04 15.80 9.30
C ASP A 27 -17.50 14.34 9.21
N LEU A 28 -17.87 13.47 10.17
CA LEU A 28 -17.55 12.06 10.12
C LEU A 28 -18.29 11.32 8.98
N GLY A 29 -19.51 11.73 8.65
CA GLY A 29 -20.27 11.20 7.54
C GLY A 29 -19.58 11.45 6.20
N ASP A 30 -19.20 12.69 5.93
CA ASP A 30 -18.47 13.09 4.73
C ASP A 30 -17.09 12.39 4.65
N PHE A 31 -16.38 12.31 5.78
CA PHE A 31 -15.12 11.59 5.86
C PHE A 31 -15.27 10.10 5.52
N THR A 32 -16.34 9.46 6.01
CA THR A 32 -16.60 8.05 5.71
C THR A 32 -16.85 7.83 4.22
N VAL A 33 -17.57 8.73 3.55
CA VAL A 33 -17.79 8.68 2.10
C VAL A 33 -16.45 8.79 1.35
N GLU A 34 -15.60 9.74 1.72
CA GLU A 34 -14.29 9.92 1.10
C GLU A 34 -13.39 8.68 1.26
N ILE A 35 -13.38 8.05 2.44
CA ILE A 35 -12.64 6.80 2.65
C ILE A 35 -13.24 5.66 1.82
N ALA A 36 -14.56 5.54 1.76
CA ALA A 36 -15.24 4.53 0.95
C ALA A 36 -14.90 4.67 -0.54
N ASP A 37 -14.90 5.88 -1.08
CA ASP A 37 -14.54 6.17 -2.46
C ASP A 37 -13.10 5.79 -2.76
N GLN A 38 -12.17 6.06 -1.85
CA GLN A 38 -10.75 5.69 -2.00
C GLN A 38 -10.55 4.17 -1.94
N VAL A 39 -11.22 3.51 -0.99
CA VAL A 39 -11.19 2.05 -0.88
C VAL A 39 -11.78 1.40 -2.13
N GLU A 40 -12.92 1.89 -2.62
CA GLU A 40 -13.57 1.37 -3.82
C GLU A 40 -12.70 1.58 -5.06
N SER A 41 -12.05 2.73 -5.19
CA SER A 41 -11.08 3.04 -6.25
C SER A 41 -9.90 2.06 -6.24
N PHE A 42 -9.30 1.83 -5.07
CA PHE A 42 -8.21 0.86 -4.92
C PHE A 42 -8.65 -0.55 -5.32
N VAL A 43 -9.82 -1.00 -4.84
CA VAL A 43 -10.36 -2.33 -5.17
C VAL A 43 -10.55 -2.52 -6.67
N VAL A 44 -11.08 -1.52 -7.36
CA VAL A 44 -11.26 -1.55 -8.82
C VAL A 44 -9.90 -1.58 -9.53
N ALA A 45 -9.01 -0.67 -9.18
CA ALA A 45 -7.70 -0.56 -9.81
C ALA A 45 -6.86 -1.84 -9.66
N VAL A 46 -6.81 -2.43 -8.46
CA VAL A 46 -6.05 -3.67 -8.22
C VAL A 46 -6.62 -4.85 -9.03
N ARG A 47 -7.94 -4.94 -9.17
CA ARG A 47 -8.57 -5.96 -10.03
C ARG A 47 -8.25 -5.77 -11.50
N GLU A 48 -8.22 -4.54 -11.98
CA GLU A 48 -7.84 -4.21 -13.36
C GLU A 48 -6.36 -4.52 -13.61
N ILE A 49 -5.48 -4.18 -12.67
CA ILE A 49 -4.06 -4.50 -12.74
C ILE A 49 -3.86 -6.02 -12.80
N ALA A 50 -4.53 -6.77 -11.91
CA ALA A 50 -4.42 -8.23 -11.86
C ALA A 50 -4.96 -8.95 -13.10
N ALA A 51 -5.83 -8.30 -13.87
CA ALA A 51 -6.34 -8.78 -15.16
C ALA A 51 -5.42 -8.42 -16.33
N GLY A 52 -4.38 -7.61 -16.13
CA GLY A 52 -3.41 -7.21 -17.14
C GLY A 52 -2.38 -8.30 -17.43
N GLU A 53 -1.55 -8.06 -18.47
CA GLU A 53 -0.51 -8.99 -18.91
C GLU A 53 0.90 -8.35 -18.91
N ASP A 54 1.03 -7.07 -18.56
CA ASP A 54 2.28 -6.30 -18.59
C ASP A 54 2.83 -6.08 -17.17
N PRO A 55 3.89 -6.81 -16.76
CA PRO A 55 4.47 -6.69 -15.43
C PRO A 55 5.02 -5.30 -15.10
N ASP A 56 5.70 -4.65 -16.06
CA ASP A 56 6.34 -3.34 -15.83
C ASP A 56 5.28 -2.25 -15.58
N TYR A 57 4.17 -2.33 -16.30
CA TYR A 57 3.04 -1.45 -16.10
C TYR A 57 2.34 -1.74 -14.76
N ALA A 58 2.17 -3.02 -14.43
CA ALA A 58 1.55 -3.46 -13.18
C ALA A 58 2.32 -2.98 -11.94
N ILE A 59 3.64 -3.12 -11.92
CA ILE A 59 4.48 -2.66 -10.80
C ILE A 59 4.31 -1.16 -10.57
N SER A 60 4.34 -0.38 -11.64
CA SER A 60 4.21 1.07 -11.57
C SER A 60 2.83 1.51 -11.07
N LEU A 61 1.77 0.83 -11.49
CA LEU A 61 0.41 1.10 -11.03
C LEU A 61 0.19 0.63 -9.59
N LEU A 62 0.63 -0.58 -9.22
CA LEU A 62 0.55 -1.04 -7.83
C LEU A 62 1.26 -0.08 -6.87
N LEU A 63 2.44 0.42 -7.25
CA LEU A 63 3.16 1.43 -6.47
C LEU A 63 2.30 2.69 -6.25
N LEU A 64 1.61 3.17 -7.30
CA LEU A 64 0.74 4.34 -7.22
C LEU A 64 -0.47 4.07 -6.32
N GLU A 65 -1.17 2.96 -6.56
CA GLU A 65 -2.41 2.63 -5.84
C GLU A 65 -2.15 2.37 -4.34
N VAL A 66 -1.09 1.64 -4.00
CA VAL A 66 -0.69 1.42 -2.60
C VAL A 66 -0.29 2.75 -1.92
N SER A 67 0.35 3.67 -2.65
CA SER A 67 0.67 5.01 -2.11
C SER A 67 -0.59 5.80 -1.78
N GLN A 68 -1.61 5.76 -2.65
CA GLN A 68 -2.89 6.44 -2.42
C GLN A 68 -3.67 5.81 -1.27
N LEU A 69 -3.68 4.48 -1.18
CA LEU A 69 -4.30 3.77 -0.07
C LEU A 69 -3.65 4.11 1.28
N LEU A 70 -2.32 4.20 1.34
CA LEU A 70 -1.61 4.60 2.55
C LEU A 70 -1.91 6.05 2.96
N LEU A 71 -2.20 6.94 2.01
CA LEU A 71 -2.68 8.28 2.34
C LEU A 71 -4.05 8.23 3.03
N ALA A 72 -4.97 7.40 2.55
CA ALA A 72 -6.25 7.15 3.22
C ALA A 72 -6.06 6.55 4.62
N GLY A 73 -5.18 5.55 4.74
CA GLY A 73 -4.82 4.95 6.02
C GLY A 73 -4.22 5.94 7.02
N GLY A 74 -3.33 6.82 6.56
CA GLY A 74 -2.78 7.88 7.39
C GLY A 74 -3.84 8.84 7.92
N ARG A 75 -4.87 9.14 7.14
CA ARG A 75 -6.02 9.94 7.58
C ARG A 75 -6.86 9.18 8.62
N LEU A 76 -7.08 7.88 8.43
CA LEU A 76 -7.76 7.02 9.42
C LEU A 76 -6.99 6.95 10.75
N GLY A 77 -5.67 6.85 10.69
CA GLY A 77 -4.82 6.84 11.89
C GLY A 77 -4.70 8.19 12.60
N ALA A 78 -5.03 9.29 11.93
CA ALA A 78 -4.94 10.64 12.48
C ALA A 78 -6.19 11.10 13.23
N ILE A 79 -7.33 10.47 13.01
CA ILE A 79 -8.57 10.79 13.74
C ILE A 79 -8.64 10.02 15.06
N SER A 80 -9.51 10.48 15.97
CA SER A 80 -9.81 9.73 17.20
C SER A 80 -10.41 8.35 16.88
N ASP A 81 -10.25 7.41 17.81
CA ASP A 81 -10.79 6.06 17.67
C ASP A 81 -12.31 6.12 17.40
N VAL A 82 -12.70 5.52 16.30
CA VAL A 82 -14.10 5.36 15.92
C VAL A 82 -14.70 4.23 16.75
N VAL A 83 -15.83 4.50 17.39
CA VAL A 83 -16.57 3.49 18.16
C VAL A 83 -17.94 3.36 17.53
N PRO A 84 -18.31 2.21 16.95
CA PRO A 84 -19.62 2.03 16.35
C PRO A 84 -20.71 2.05 17.42
N GLU A 85 -21.89 2.52 17.04
CA GLU A 85 -23.05 2.59 17.94
C GLU A 85 -23.55 1.20 18.37
N GLU A 86 -23.45 0.23 17.47
CA GLU A 86 -23.80 -1.16 17.71
C GLU A 86 -22.55 -2.02 17.89
N ARG A 87 -22.69 -3.08 18.66
CA ARG A 87 -21.61 -4.03 18.82
C ARG A 87 -21.30 -4.69 17.47
N PHE A 88 -20.06 -4.56 17.03
CA PHE A 88 -19.57 -5.21 15.82
C PHE A 88 -19.60 -6.74 15.99
N GLU A 89 -20.30 -7.40 15.10
CA GLU A 89 -20.20 -8.85 14.91
C GLU A 89 -19.73 -9.08 13.47
N PRO A 90 -18.57 -9.78 13.26
CA PRO A 90 -18.13 -10.12 11.93
C PRO A 90 -19.21 -10.90 11.19
N ASP A 91 -19.51 -10.53 9.95
CA ASP A 91 -20.45 -11.28 9.13
C ASP A 91 -19.93 -12.71 8.89
N ALA A 92 -20.46 -13.66 9.66
CA ALA A 92 -20.14 -15.08 9.50
C ALA A 92 -20.64 -15.56 8.14
N GLY A 93 -19.79 -15.55 7.12
CA GLY A 93 -20.11 -16.02 5.79
C GLY A 93 -19.78 -15.07 4.65
N PHE A 94 -19.26 -13.88 4.95
CA PHE A 94 -18.68 -13.05 3.90
C PHE A 94 -17.29 -13.61 3.54
N ASP A 95 -17.14 -14.06 2.30
CA ASP A 95 -15.87 -14.45 1.70
C ASP A 95 -15.58 -13.46 0.56
N PRO A 96 -14.56 -12.62 0.68
CA PRO A 96 -14.21 -11.65 -0.36
C PRO A 96 -13.65 -12.28 -1.65
N ASP A 97 -13.45 -13.60 -1.69
CA ASP A 97 -12.91 -14.38 -2.82
C ASP A 97 -11.63 -13.73 -3.42
N VAL A 98 -10.63 -13.60 -2.58
CA VAL A 98 -9.35 -12.98 -2.99
C VAL A 98 -8.31 -13.99 -3.52
N ASP A 99 -8.58 -15.29 -3.49
CA ASP A 99 -7.64 -16.32 -3.92
C ASP A 99 -7.32 -16.24 -5.42
N GLY A 100 -8.34 -15.95 -6.23
CA GLY A 100 -8.14 -15.71 -7.67
C GLY A 100 -7.29 -14.47 -7.93
N LEU A 101 -7.50 -13.40 -7.17
CA LEU A 101 -6.71 -12.19 -7.24
C LEU A 101 -5.25 -12.44 -6.86
N ARG A 102 -5.01 -13.13 -5.73
CA ARG A 102 -3.67 -13.53 -5.28
C ARG A 102 -2.91 -14.27 -6.37
N THR A 103 -3.54 -15.27 -6.98
CA THR A 103 -2.93 -16.04 -8.05
C THR A 103 -2.62 -15.19 -9.28
N SER A 104 -3.51 -14.30 -9.67
CA SER A 104 -3.31 -13.41 -10.82
C SER A 104 -2.14 -12.46 -10.59
N ILE A 105 -2.04 -11.84 -9.41
CA ILE A 105 -0.92 -10.95 -9.07
C ILE A 105 0.40 -11.73 -9.02
N ALA A 106 0.43 -12.91 -8.39
CA ALA A 106 1.62 -13.75 -8.34
C ALA A 106 2.14 -14.06 -9.73
N ASN A 107 1.27 -14.49 -10.65
CA ASN A 107 1.64 -14.77 -12.03
C ASN A 107 2.13 -13.53 -12.79
N LEU A 108 1.53 -12.37 -12.53
CA LEU A 108 1.92 -11.10 -13.15
C LEU A 108 3.30 -10.62 -12.71
N LEU A 109 3.73 -10.97 -11.49
CA LEU A 109 5.03 -10.62 -10.93
C LEU A 109 6.12 -11.67 -11.23
N GLU A 110 5.80 -12.72 -12.00
CA GLU A 110 6.74 -13.67 -12.55
C GLU A 110 7.14 -13.28 -13.97
N PHE A 111 8.43 -13.36 -14.28
CA PHE A 111 8.94 -13.07 -15.62
C PHE A 111 10.04 -14.02 -16.01
N THR A 112 10.26 -14.14 -17.31
CA THR A 112 11.33 -14.93 -17.87
C THR A 112 12.25 -14.02 -18.67
N ASP A 113 13.53 -13.98 -18.32
CA ASP A 113 14.51 -13.18 -19.02
C ASP A 113 14.82 -13.72 -20.43
N ALA A 114 15.59 -12.96 -21.22
CA ALA A 114 16.00 -13.35 -22.57
C ALA A 114 16.86 -14.63 -22.62
N ALA A 115 17.43 -15.03 -21.50
CA ALA A 115 18.23 -16.27 -21.38
C ALA A 115 17.35 -17.48 -20.98
N GLY A 116 16.06 -17.26 -20.71
CA GLY A 116 15.11 -18.29 -20.28
C GLY A 116 15.14 -18.56 -18.77
N THR A 117 15.71 -17.65 -17.97
CA THR A 117 15.70 -17.74 -16.51
C THR A 117 14.38 -17.22 -15.97
N HIS A 118 13.68 -18.05 -15.19
CA HIS A 118 12.50 -17.61 -14.47
C HIS A 118 12.90 -16.83 -13.22
N SER A 119 12.34 -15.67 -13.06
CA SER A 119 12.52 -14.80 -11.90
C SER A 119 11.17 -14.32 -11.40
N SER A 120 11.06 -14.06 -10.11
CA SER A 120 9.88 -13.48 -9.50
C SER A 120 10.29 -12.33 -8.59
N ILE A 121 9.55 -11.24 -8.65
CA ILE A 121 9.68 -10.11 -7.73
C ILE A 121 8.58 -10.14 -6.66
N ASP A 122 7.75 -11.17 -6.65
CA ASP A 122 6.66 -11.34 -5.71
C ASP A 122 7.17 -11.54 -4.27
N GLU A 123 8.28 -12.28 -4.11
CA GLU A 123 8.87 -12.56 -2.80
C GLU A 123 9.87 -11.48 -2.40
N TYR A 124 9.73 -10.96 -1.18
CA TYR A 124 10.61 -9.94 -0.62
C TYR A 124 10.83 -10.15 0.89
N HIS A 125 11.81 -9.44 1.46
CA HIS A 125 12.11 -9.49 2.89
C HIS A 125 11.63 -8.22 3.59
N SER A 126 10.97 -8.38 4.73
CA SER A 126 10.50 -7.28 5.56
C SER A 126 10.79 -7.49 7.05
N LEU A 127 10.56 -6.44 7.85
CA LEU A 127 10.69 -6.46 9.31
C LEU A 127 9.29 -6.36 9.92
N PHE A 128 8.98 -7.23 10.87
CA PHE A 128 7.69 -7.18 11.54
C PHE A 128 7.56 -5.95 12.44
N ASP A 129 8.54 -5.72 13.31
CA ASP A 129 8.59 -4.55 14.20
C ASP A 129 9.97 -3.91 14.13
N PRO A 130 10.09 -2.70 13.53
CA PRO A 130 11.37 -2.00 13.44
C PRO A 130 11.87 -1.47 14.79
N TYR A 131 11.03 -1.46 15.83
CA TYR A 131 11.38 -1.05 17.19
C TYR A 131 11.69 -2.21 18.12
N ALA A 132 11.58 -3.44 17.66
CA ALA A 132 11.96 -4.61 18.43
C ALA A 132 13.46 -4.54 18.79
N SER A 133 13.81 -5.03 19.99
CA SER A 133 15.21 -5.08 20.43
C SER A 133 16.08 -6.01 19.59
N GLU A 134 15.47 -7.03 19.02
CA GLU A 134 16.05 -7.98 18.07
C GLU A 134 15.08 -8.08 16.88
N PRO A 135 15.24 -7.22 15.84
CA PRO A 135 14.37 -7.25 14.68
C PRO A 135 14.51 -8.56 13.91
N GLU A 136 13.38 -9.21 13.64
CA GLU A 136 13.34 -10.41 12.83
C GLU A 136 13.01 -10.06 11.37
N VAL A 137 13.81 -10.61 10.46
CA VAL A 137 13.55 -10.55 9.02
C VAL A 137 12.72 -11.76 8.64
N PHE A 138 11.62 -11.53 7.95
CA PHE A 138 10.79 -12.60 7.41
C PHE A 138 10.52 -12.39 5.92
N THR A 139 10.14 -13.46 5.26
CA THR A 139 9.82 -13.44 3.85
C THR A 139 8.32 -13.25 3.68
N SER A 140 7.94 -12.26 2.88
CA SER A 140 6.56 -11.98 2.48
C SER A 140 6.42 -12.04 0.97
N ARG A 141 5.18 -12.05 0.50
CA ARG A 141 4.84 -11.99 -0.93
C ARG A 141 3.91 -10.83 -1.19
N ILE A 142 4.20 -10.05 -2.23
CA ILE A 142 3.37 -8.92 -2.66
C ILE A 142 1.94 -9.40 -2.94
N SER A 143 1.80 -10.54 -3.62
CA SER A 143 0.50 -11.13 -3.95
C SER A 143 -0.32 -11.50 -2.72
N ASP A 144 0.30 -12.06 -1.68
CA ASP A 144 -0.36 -12.41 -0.42
C ASP A 144 -0.80 -11.14 0.32
N GLU A 145 0.11 -10.19 0.50
CA GLU A 145 -0.17 -8.93 1.20
C GLU A 145 -1.27 -8.11 0.49
N ILE A 146 -1.25 -8.01 -0.83
CA ILE A 146 -2.31 -7.32 -1.59
C ILE A 146 -3.67 -8.04 -1.42
N ALA A 147 -3.68 -9.37 -1.43
CA ALA A 147 -4.91 -10.13 -1.21
C ALA A 147 -5.48 -9.92 0.21
N ASP A 148 -4.63 -9.89 1.22
CA ASP A 148 -5.02 -9.66 2.61
C ASP A 148 -5.51 -8.22 2.81
N ILE A 149 -4.83 -7.21 2.24
CA ILE A 149 -5.31 -5.83 2.20
C ILE A 149 -6.70 -5.76 1.55
N MET A 150 -6.86 -6.38 0.39
CA MET A 150 -8.15 -6.41 -0.32
C MET A 150 -9.26 -7.04 0.52
N SER A 151 -8.96 -8.11 1.26
CA SER A 151 -9.91 -8.76 2.17
C SER A 151 -10.40 -7.79 3.23
N ASP A 152 -9.49 -7.10 3.93
CA ASP A 152 -9.84 -6.13 4.97
C ASP A 152 -10.68 -4.97 4.41
N LEU A 153 -10.30 -4.45 3.26
CA LEU A 153 -11.01 -3.34 2.63
C LEU A 153 -12.42 -3.73 2.17
N LEU A 154 -12.58 -4.92 1.61
CA LEU A 154 -13.86 -5.44 1.14
C LEU A 154 -14.85 -5.70 2.29
N HIS A 155 -14.37 -6.13 3.47
CA HIS A 155 -15.21 -6.26 4.67
C HIS A 155 -15.79 -4.90 5.08
N GLY A 156 -14.97 -3.86 5.14
CA GLY A 156 -15.46 -2.51 5.41
C GLY A 156 -16.44 -2.00 4.35
N LEU A 157 -16.18 -2.26 3.06
CA LEU A 157 -17.10 -1.91 1.97
C LEU A 157 -18.44 -2.62 2.08
N GLN A 158 -18.48 -3.86 2.56
CA GLN A 158 -19.73 -4.57 2.81
C GLN A 158 -20.56 -3.83 3.86
N HIS A 159 -19.96 -3.48 5.02
CA HIS A 159 -20.66 -2.69 6.04
C HIS A 159 -21.18 -1.36 5.49
N TYR A 160 -20.35 -0.67 4.71
CA TYR A 160 -20.74 0.59 4.10
C TYR A 160 -21.95 0.47 3.17
N ARG A 161 -21.96 -0.56 2.29
CA ARG A 161 -23.05 -0.85 1.36
C ARG A 161 -24.33 -1.30 2.06
N ASP A 162 -24.22 -1.88 3.24
CA ASP A 162 -25.35 -2.23 4.10
C ASP A 162 -25.90 -1.02 4.90
N GLY A 163 -25.35 0.19 4.67
CA GLY A 163 -25.74 1.43 5.33
C GLY A 163 -25.18 1.58 6.76
N ARG A 164 -24.22 0.73 7.14
CA ARG A 164 -23.57 0.74 8.45
C ARG A 164 -22.25 1.51 8.39
N SER A 165 -22.36 2.83 8.20
CA SER A 165 -21.18 3.69 7.94
C SER A 165 -20.23 3.79 9.13
N SER A 166 -20.72 3.80 10.36
CA SER A 166 -19.87 3.84 11.56
C SER A 166 -19.06 2.55 11.75
N GLU A 167 -19.67 1.39 11.47
CA GLU A 167 -18.99 0.10 11.52
C GLU A 167 -17.95 -0.01 10.39
N ALA A 168 -18.27 0.47 9.20
CA ALA A 168 -17.34 0.50 8.08
C ALA A 168 -16.09 1.31 8.42
N LEU A 169 -16.29 2.54 8.92
CA LEU A 169 -15.20 3.43 9.29
C LEU A 169 -14.35 2.83 10.42
N TRP A 170 -15.01 2.26 11.45
CA TRP A 170 -14.33 1.55 12.53
C TRP A 170 -13.50 0.39 12.00
N TRP A 171 -14.07 -0.45 11.10
CA TRP A 171 -13.37 -1.59 10.54
C TRP A 171 -12.12 -1.16 9.76
N TRP A 172 -12.24 -0.16 8.89
CA TRP A 172 -11.10 0.34 8.13
C TRP A 172 -10.01 0.95 9.02
N GLN A 173 -10.39 1.69 10.07
CA GLN A 173 -9.43 2.23 11.05
C GLN A 173 -8.75 1.11 11.84
N PHE A 174 -9.53 0.18 12.38
CA PHE A 174 -9.03 -0.94 13.16
C PHE A 174 -8.07 -1.82 12.33
N SER A 175 -8.49 -2.23 11.14
CA SER A 175 -7.68 -3.08 10.27
C SER A 175 -6.45 -2.35 9.71
N TYR A 176 -6.53 -1.02 9.50
CA TYR A 176 -5.35 -0.20 9.18
C TYR A 176 -4.29 -0.30 10.28
N LEU A 177 -4.70 -0.06 11.52
CA LEU A 177 -3.77 -0.03 12.65
C LEU A 177 -3.24 -1.42 13.03
N SER A 178 -4.03 -2.47 12.83
CA SER A 178 -3.69 -3.84 13.27
C SER A 178 -3.10 -4.72 12.17
N ASN A 179 -3.33 -4.43 10.90
CA ASN A 179 -2.97 -5.30 9.79
C ASN A 179 -2.55 -4.54 8.52
N TRP A 180 -3.50 -4.06 7.71
CA TRP A 180 -3.19 -3.66 6.34
C TRP A 180 -2.28 -2.43 6.22
N GLY A 181 -2.18 -1.58 7.23
CA GLY A 181 -1.26 -0.45 7.21
C GLY A 181 0.21 -0.88 7.20
N SER A 182 0.55 -1.93 7.95
CA SER A 182 1.89 -2.53 7.94
C SER A 182 2.17 -3.23 6.62
N SER A 183 1.23 -4.07 6.16
CA SER A 183 1.32 -4.80 4.89
C SER A 183 1.50 -3.85 3.70
N ALA A 184 0.66 -2.81 3.60
CA ALA A 184 0.76 -1.81 2.54
C ALA A 184 2.09 -1.04 2.57
N SER A 185 2.61 -0.72 3.76
CA SER A 185 3.91 -0.05 3.90
C SER A 185 5.07 -0.93 3.42
N SER A 186 5.02 -2.22 3.73
CA SER A 186 6.03 -3.20 3.32
C SER A 186 5.98 -3.43 1.80
N VAL A 187 4.79 -3.60 1.24
CA VAL A 187 4.58 -3.71 -0.22
C VAL A 187 5.04 -2.45 -0.94
N LEU A 188 4.71 -1.26 -0.42
CA LEU A 188 5.18 0.00 -1.00
C LEU A 188 6.70 0.06 -1.08
N HIS A 189 7.39 -0.35 -0.02
CA HIS A 189 8.84 -0.38 0.01
C HIS A 189 9.41 -1.38 -1.01
N ALA A 190 8.83 -2.57 -1.12
CA ALA A 190 9.24 -3.58 -2.09
C ALA A 190 9.07 -3.09 -3.54
N LEU A 191 7.89 -2.58 -3.89
CA LEU A 191 7.59 -2.04 -5.23
C LEU A 191 8.49 -0.83 -5.57
N HIS A 192 8.70 0.09 -4.61
CA HIS A 192 9.60 1.22 -4.80
C HIS A 192 11.03 0.75 -5.08
N SER A 193 11.50 -0.27 -4.37
CA SER A 193 12.84 -0.83 -4.57
C SER A 193 13.03 -1.40 -5.98
N VAL A 194 12.02 -2.10 -6.51
CA VAL A 194 12.05 -2.61 -7.90
C VAL A 194 12.11 -1.45 -8.89
N VAL A 195 11.21 -0.47 -8.76
CA VAL A 195 11.17 0.69 -9.68
C VAL A 195 12.48 1.48 -9.65
N ALA A 196 13.03 1.69 -8.45
CA ALA A 196 14.28 2.41 -8.28
C ALA A 196 15.44 1.65 -8.95
N HIS A 197 15.53 0.34 -8.76
CA HIS A 197 16.57 -0.50 -9.35
C HIS A 197 16.53 -0.44 -10.89
N VAL A 198 15.36 -0.68 -11.47
CA VAL A 198 15.19 -0.65 -12.93
C VAL A 198 15.56 0.73 -13.52
N ARG A 199 15.14 1.82 -12.89
CA ARG A 199 15.38 3.17 -13.42
C ARG A 199 16.83 3.64 -13.22
N LEU A 200 17.46 3.29 -12.09
CA LEU A 200 18.83 3.73 -11.80
C LEU A 200 19.83 2.91 -12.60
N ASP A 201 19.62 1.59 -12.75
CA ASP A 201 20.50 0.74 -13.56
C ASP A 201 20.44 1.13 -15.05
N ALA A 202 19.26 1.44 -15.59
CA ALA A 202 19.13 1.94 -16.96
C ALA A 202 19.90 3.25 -17.18
N HIS A 203 19.92 4.16 -16.20
CA HIS A 203 20.70 5.38 -16.29
C HIS A 203 22.21 5.15 -16.22
N ILE A 204 22.66 4.21 -15.38
CA ILE A 204 24.08 3.88 -15.27
C ILE A 204 24.59 3.25 -16.58
N ASP A 205 23.81 2.35 -17.16
CA ASP A 205 24.16 1.72 -18.43
C ASP A 205 24.22 2.75 -19.58
N ASP A 206 23.31 3.70 -19.64
CA ASP A 206 23.32 4.79 -20.63
C ASP A 206 24.54 5.70 -20.46
N GLU A 207 24.92 6.06 -19.24
CA GLU A 207 26.12 6.89 -18.96
C GLU A 207 27.40 6.15 -19.36
N ILE A 208 27.53 4.86 -19.05
CA ILE A 208 28.69 4.03 -19.44
C ILE A 208 28.81 3.95 -20.95
N VAL A 209 27.71 3.72 -21.67
CA VAL A 209 27.70 3.66 -23.15
C VAL A 209 28.10 4.98 -23.77
N VAL A 210 27.68 6.12 -23.20
CA VAL A 210 28.08 7.46 -23.67
C VAL A 210 29.54 7.72 -23.40
N GLU A 211 30.06 7.37 -22.23
CA GLU A 211 31.48 7.54 -21.88
C GLU A 211 32.41 6.68 -22.76
N ASP A 212 32.08 5.41 -22.98
CA ASP A 212 32.82 4.50 -23.88
C ASP A 212 32.85 5.04 -25.32
N ARG A 213 31.73 5.60 -25.80
CA ARG A 213 31.67 6.20 -27.15
C ARG A 213 32.53 7.43 -27.26
N LEU A 214 32.56 8.31 -26.23
CA LEU A 214 33.39 9.50 -26.19
C LEU A 214 34.89 9.14 -26.13
N LEU A 215 35.25 8.13 -25.35
CA LEU A 215 36.62 7.64 -25.26
C LEU A 215 37.09 7.00 -26.58
N ALA A 216 36.24 6.22 -27.25
CA ALA A 216 36.55 5.66 -28.56
C ALA A 216 36.74 6.76 -29.62
N GLN A 217 35.93 7.83 -29.60
CA GLN A 217 36.05 8.96 -30.52
C GLN A 217 37.32 9.77 -30.27
N ALA A 218 37.65 10.06 -29.01
CA ALA A 218 38.89 10.74 -28.64
C ALA A 218 40.13 9.93 -29.04
N ALA A 219 40.10 8.62 -28.93
CA ALA A 219 41.19 7.73 -29.39
C ALA A 219 41.36 7.76 -30.90
N ALA A 220 40.26 7.78 -31.67
CA ALA A 220 40.30 7.89 -33.13
C ALA A 220 40.88 9.22 -33.61
N ASP A 221 40.47 10.33 -32.97
CA ASP A 221 40.95 11.70 -33.27
C ASP A 221 42.45 11.86 -32.92
N ALA A 222 42.95 11.09 -31.96
CA ALA A 222 44.36 11.13 -31.57
C ALA A 222 45.28 10.40 -32.60
N VAL A 223 44.74 9.40 -33.30
CA VAL A 223 45.48 8.62 -34.32
C VAL A 223 45.56 9.35 -35.67
N ASP A 224 44.57 10.23 -35.95
CA ASP A 224 44.46 10.96 -37.22
C ASP A 224 45.16 12.33 -37.22
N LYS A 225 45.95 12.61 -36.19
CA LYS A 225 46.72 13.86 -36.09
C LYS A 225 48.13 13.66 -36.63
N PRO A 226 48.50 14.31 -37.76
CA PRO A 226 49.81 14.19 -38.42
C PRO A 226 50.96 14.71 -37.57
#